data_8d5286e6144531f8c99ba9fb654a7117
#
_entry.id   8d5286e6144531f8c99ba9fb654a7117
#
_cell.length_a   1.000
_cell.length_b   1.000
_cell.length_c   1.000
_cell.angle_alpha   90.00
_cell.angle_beta   90.00
_cell.angle_gamma   90.00
#
_symmetry.space_group_name_H-M   'P 1'
#
loop_
_entity.id
_entity.type
_entity.pdbx_description
1 polymer ?
#
loop_
_entity_poly.entity_id
_entity_poly.type
_entity_poly.pdbx_seq_one_letter_code
_entity_poly.pdbx_strand_id
1 'polypeptide(L)'
;LGTGSPGPPQPETRHAALRGAALVLPAVMAMRQVQEWMRTHDEPASWDGLLHRRCLMRPCSVRAGASKVLQGTGGPVVRRTGRAGWELIRTTVEVRVGGGSWQVTHELARRTSADLPAMTGKLTEPGTAFDPMTGGALYRLTYGDVAAWAEATGDRNAIHILPRRAAAAGLRTGPDAVAAHGLLLGALSLAVAAPSSQQQIDLRFIGSADVPVARCGGGGLWARLCVDAASGDIAQGRRLVLRRR
;
A
#
# COMPACT_ATOMS: atom_id res chain seq x y z
N LEU A 1 5.70 -39.41 2.63
CA LEU A 1 5.52 -38.00 3.02
C LEU A 1 6.30 -37.15 2.04
N GLY A 2 5.65 -36.74 0.90
CA GLY A 2 6.30 -36.00 -0.16
C GLY A 2 6.40 -34.51 0.19
N THR A 3 7.63 -34.04 0.37
CA THR A 3 7.97 -32.60 0.43
C THR A 3 7.96 -32.04 -0.99
N GLY A 4 6.79 -31.68 -1.51
CA GLY A 4 6.68 -30.98 -2.79
C GLY A 4 7.28 -29.57 -2.64
N SER A 5 8.39 -29.29 -3.34
CA SER A 5 8.89 -27.94 -3.54
C SER A 5 7.76 -27.05 -4.09
N PRO A 6 7.61 -25.81 -3.58
CA PRO A 6 6.64 -24.90 -4.15
C PRO A 6 7.02 -24.62 -5.61
N GLY A 7 6.15 -25.05 -6.53
CA GLY A 7 6.31 -24.79 -7.95
C GLY A 7 6.33 -23.26 -8.25
N PRO A 8 6.87 -22.86 -9.41
CA PRO A 8 6.87 -21.46 -9.82
C PRO A 8 5.43 -20.93 -9.87
N PRO A 9 5.23 -19.61 -9.64
CA PRO A 9 3.90 -19.01 -9.64
C PRO A 9 3.20 -19.28 -10.99
N GLN A 10 1.92 -19.66 -10.91
CA GLN A 10 1.12 -19.94 -12.10
C GLN A 10 1.09 -18.74 -13.04
N PRO A 11 1.17 -18.93 -14.36
CA PRO A 11 1.18 -17.83 -15.34
C PRO A 11 0.02 -16.82 -15.16
N GLU A 12 -1.15 -17.31 -14.77
CA GLU A 12 -2.35 -16.49 -14.50
C GLU A 12 -2.15 -15.53 -13.32
N THR A 13 -1.46 -15.97 -12.27
CA THR A 13 -1.13 -15.11 -11.10
C THR A 13 -0.21 -13.97 -11.51
N ARG A 14 0.77 -14.25 -12.38
CA ARG A 14 1.69 -13.23 -12.89
C ARG A 14 0.97 -12.18 -13.74
N HIS A 15 0.09 -12.58 -14.65
CA HIS A 15 -0.70 -11.66 -15.48
C HIS A 15 -1.68 -10.82 -14.64
N ALA A 16 -2.30 -11.41 -13.62
CA ALA A 16 -3.16 -10.68 -12.69
C ALA A 16 -2.35 -9.63 -11.92
N ALA A 17 -1.20 -10.00 -11.35
CA ALA A 17 -0.34 -9.07 -10.64
C ALA A 17 0.16 -7.91 -11.52
N LEU A 18 0.50 -8.18 -12.79
CA LEU A 18 0.90 -7.14 -13.76
C LEU A 18 -0.26 -6.18 -14.08
N ARG A 19 -1.49 -6.71 -14.26
CA ARG A 19 -2.67 -5.85 -14.46
C ARG A 19 -2.93 -4.97 -13.23
N GLY A 20 -2.83 -5.52 -12.03
CA GLY A 20 -3.00 -4.78 -10.79
C GLY A 20 -1.93 -3.69 -10.60
N ALA A 21 -0.67 -3.99 -10.96
CA ALA A 21 0.42 -3.01 -10.95
C ALA A 21 0.16 -1.86 -11.93
N ALA A 22 -0.35 -2.14 -13.14
CA ALA A 22 -0.74 -1.11 -14.10
C ALA A 22 -1.85 -0.19 -13.56
N LEU A 23 -2.84 -0.75 -12.86
CA LEU A 23 -3.95 0.00 -12.28
C LEU A 23 -3.52 0.89 -11.11
N VAL A 24 -2.51 0.49 -10.35
CA VAL A 24 -1.97 1.27 -9.23
C VAL A 24 -0.85 2.24 -9.65
N LEU A 25 -0.39 2.18 -10.90
CA LEU A 25 0.73 2.98 -11.41
C LEU A 25 0.55 4.50 -11.19
N PRO A 26 -0.64 5.10 -11.39
CA PRO A 26 -0.82 6.52 -11.07
C PRO A 26 -0.47 6.85 -9.61
N ALA A 27 -0.87 5.98 -8.67
CA ALA A 27 -0.55 6.16 -7.25
C ALA A 27 0.96 6.01 -6.97
N VAL A 28 1.63 5.05 -7.60
CA VAL A 28 3.09 4.87 -7.47
C VAL A 28 3.82 6.12 -7.98
N MET A 29 3.44 6.64 -9.14
CA MET A 29 4.06 7.85 -9.71
C MET A 29 3.83 9.08 -8.84
N ALA A 30 2.61 9.26 -8.33
CA ALA A 30 2.30 10.35 -7.40
C ALA A 30 3.11 10.22 -6.10
N MET A 31 3.25 9.01 -5.56
CA MET A 31 4.03 8.76 -4.35
C MET A 31 5.51 9.09 -4.55
N ARG A 32 6.10 8.76 -5.71
CA ARG A 32 7.49 9.14 -6.04
C ARG A 32 7.67 10.67 -6.08
N GLN A 33 6.70 11.42 -6.61
CA GLN A 33 6.76 12.89 -6.58
C GLN A 33 6.66 13.42 -5.14
N VAL A 34 5.84 12.81 -4.29
CA VAL A 34 5.75 13.17 -2.88
C VAL A 34 7.06 12.87 -2.16
N GLN A 35 7.68 11.71 -2.39
CA GLN A 35 8.97 11.35 -1.81
C GLN A 35 10.06 12.35 -2.20
N GLU A 36 10.13 12.69 -3.48
CA GLU A 36 11.10 13.66 -3.98
C GLU A 36 10.86 15.05 -3.39
N TRP A 37 9.61 15.48 -3.31
CA TRP A 37 9.26 16.75 -2.69
C TRP A 37 9.66 16.79 -1.21
N MET A 38 9.37 15.72 -0.46
CA MET A 38 9.74 15.63 0.95
C MET A 38 11.25 15.61 1.15
N ARG A 39 12.00 14.95 0.26
CA ARG A 39 13.46 14.91 0.29
C ARG A 39 14.08 16.30 0.10
N THR A 40 13.42 17.17 -0.67
CA THR A 40 13.93 18.51 -0.99
C THR A 40 13.44 19.63 -0.05
N HIS A 41 12.30 19.42 0.63
CA HIS A 41 11.63 20.43 1.46
C HIS A 41 11.52 20.05 2.94
N ASP A 42 11.74 18.79 3.28
CA ASP A 42 11.76 18.26 4.63
C ASP A 42 13.16 17.75 4.99
N GLU A 43 13.34 17.36 6.26
CA GLU A 43 14.53 16.63 6.66
C GLU A 43 14.59 15.26 5.96
N PRO A 44 15.77 14.81 5.51
CA PRO A 44 15.93 13.55 4.77
C PRO A 44 15.36 12.31 5.48
N ALA A 45 15.33 12.30 6.81
CA ALA A 45 14.76 11.23 7.63
C ALA A 45 13.23 11.23 7.69
N SER A 46 12.58 12.22 7.07
CA SER A 46 11.11 12.41 7.21
C SER A 46 10.28 11.32 6.55
N TRP A 47 10.86 10.53 5.63
CA TRP A 47 10.16 9.42 4.97
C TRP A 47 10.09 8.16 5.82
N ASP A 48 11.09 7.90 6.66
CA ASP A 48 11.14 6.72 7.49
C ASP A 48 10.04 6.72 8.57
N GLY A 49 9.36 5.59 8.70
CA GLY A 49 8.26 5.43 9.66
C GLY A 49 6.94 6.06 9.24
N LEU A 50 6.84 6.67 8.04
CA LEU A 50 5.56 7.10 7.48
C LEU A 50 4.67 5.90 7.17
N LEU A 51 3.44 5.96 7.67
CA LEU A 51 2.42 4.96 7.45
C LEU A 51 1.46 5.44 6.36
N HIS A 52 1.30 4.66 5.32
CA HIS A 52 0.31 4.93 4.28
C HIS A 52 -1.08 4.52 4.78
N ARG A 53 -2.00 5.47 4.90
CA ARG A 53 -3.35 5.25 5.44
C ARG A 53 -4.43 5.18 4.38
N ARG A 54 -4.28 5.94 3.32
CA ARG A 54 -5.24 5.98 2.22
C ARG A 54 -4.59 6.41 0.93
N CYS A 55 -5.06 5.83 -0.16
CA CYS A 55 -4.79 6.29 -1.51
C CYS A 55 -6.11 6.45 -2.27
N LEU A 56 -6.36 7.65 -2.75
CA LEU A 56 -7.53 7.98 -3.55
C LEU A 56 -7.06 8.38 -4.95
N MET A 57 -7.49 7.65 -5.97
CA MET A 57 -7.19 7.94 -7.37
C MET A 57 -8.49 8.33 -8.10
N ARG A 58 -8.51 9.49 -8.74
CA ARG A 58 -9.63 10.00 -9.52
C ARG A 58 -9.18 10.25 -10.96
N PRO A 59 -9.80 9.64 -11.95
CA PRO A 59 -9.54 10.02 -13.33
C PRO A 59 -9.97 11.47 -13.54
N CYS A 60 -9.13 12.25 -14.20
CA CYS A 60 -9.48 13.61 -14.62
C CYS A 60 -10.08 13.52 -16.02
N SER A 61 -11.32 13.99 -16.20
CA SER A 61 -11.89 14.18 -17.52
C SER A 61 -11.09 15.25 -18.26
N VAL A 62 -10.45 14.89 -19.34
CA VAL A 62 -9.91 15.88 -20.28
C VAL A 62 -11.11 16.59 -20.92
N ARG A 63 -11.45 17.78 -20.45
CA ARG A 63 -12.40 18.63 -21.19
C ARG A 63 -11.77 18.94 -22.55
N ALA A 64 -12.31 18.35 -23.59
CA ALA A 64 -11.98 18.73 -24.97
C ALA A 64 -12.25 20.24 -25.11
N GLY A 65 -11.21 21.05 -25.31
CA GLY A 65 -11.32 22.50 -25.49
C GLY A 65 -10.55 23.37 -24.50
N ALA A 66 -10.16 22.87 -23.33
CA ALA A 66 -9.25 23.61 -22.44
C ALA A 66 -7.79 23.27 -22.78
N SER A 67 -7.31 23.83 -23.89
CA SER A 67 -5.90 23.80 -24.28
C SER A 67 -5.05 24.77 -23.44
N LYS A 68 -5.38 24.95 -22.17
CA LYS A 68 -4.38 25.37 -21.19
C LYS A 68 -3.67 24.09 -20.78
N VAL A 69 -2.58 23.84 -21.44
CA VAL A 69 -1.48 23.03 -20.95
C VAL A 69 -1.20 23.51 -19.53
N LEU A 70 -1.90 22.90 -18.56
CA LEU A 70 -1.36 22.79 -17.23
C LEU A 70 -0.18 21.83 -17.38
N GLN A 71 0.93 22.38 -17.92
CA GLN A 71 2.23 21.85 -17.64
C GLN A 71 2.28 21.83 -16.13
N GLY A 72 2.04 20.68 -15.52
CA GLY A 72 2.05 20.45 -14.09
C GLY A 72 3.47 20.63 -13.56
N THR A 73 3.91 21.88 -13.50
CA THR A 73 5.08 22.35 -12.75
C THR A 73 4.71 22.62 -11.30
N GLY A 74 3.47 22.39 -10.91
CA GLY A 74 3.05 22.48 -9.52
C GLY A 74 3.46 21.21 -8.78
N GLY A 75 4.39 21.31 -7.83
CA GLY A 75 4.71 20.23 -6.91
C GLY A 75 3.49 19.74 -6.13
N PRO A 76 3.62 18.67 -5.33
CA PRO A 76 2.54 18.15 -4.49
C PRO A 76 1.91 19.22 -3.62
N VAL A 77 0.57 19.29 -3.59
CA VAL A 77 -0.13 20.10 -2.58
C VAL A 77 -0.07 19.32 -1.28
N VAL A 78 0.65 19.81 -0.28
CA VAL A 78 0.86 19.14 1.00
C VAL A 78 0.12 19.89 2.11
N ARG A 79 -0.67 19.16 2.89
CA ARG A 79 -1.33 19.64 4.11
C ARG A 79 -0.92 18.80 5.29
N ARG A 80 -0.53 19.42 6.38
CA ARG A 80 -0.13 18.75 7.63
C ARG A 80 -1.07 19.13 8.76
N THR A 81 -1.44 18.16 9.58
CA THR A 81 -2.25 18.38 10.78
C THR A 81 -1.75 17.47 11.90
N GLY A 82 -1.61 18.02 13.10
CA GLY A 82 -1.26 17.26 14.30
C GLY A 82 -2.52 16.76 15.02
N ARG A 83 -2.53 15.52 15.46
CA ARG A 83 -3.61 14.96 16.28
C ARG A 83 -3.10 13.85 17.20
N ALA A 84 -3.25 14.05 18.51
CA ALA A 84 -3.00 13.03 19.54
C ALA A 84 -1.67 12.25 19.32
N GLY A 85 -0.55 12.97 19.14
CA GLY A 85 0.77 12.39 18.95
C GLY A 85 1.04 11.81 17.56
N TRP A 86 0.18 12.11 16.61
CA TRP A 86 0.36 11.79 15.20
C TRP A 86 0.41 13.05 14.36
N GLU A 87 1.30 13.09 13.39
CA GLU A 87 1.23 14.01 12.28
C GLU A 87 0.52 13.31 11.11
N LEU A 88 -0.52 13.95 10.60
CA LEU A 88 -1.25 13.50 9.41
C LEU A 88 -0.82 14.37 8.24
N ILE A 89 -0.36 13.73 7.17
CA ILE A 89 0.11 14.40 5.96
C ILE A 89 -0.79 13.98 4.82
N ARG A 90 -1.51 14.93 4.24
CA ARG A 90 -2.32 14.72 3.06
C ARG A 90 -1.65 15.39 1.87
N THR A 91 -1.38 14.62 0.84
CA THR A 91 -0.77 15.11 -0.40
C THR A 91 -1.71 14.90 -1.56
N THR A 92 -1.77 15.83 -2.50
CA THR A 92 -2.53 15.69 -3.75
C THR A 92 -1.61 16.03 -4.91
N VAL A 93 -1.56 15.13 -5.89
CA VAL A 93 -0.69 15.20 -7.07
C VAL A 93 -1.51 14.90 -8.32
N GLU A 94 -1.26 15.62 -9.39
CA GLU A 94 -1.77 15.27 -10.71
C GLU A 94 -0.68 14.53 -11.50
N VAL A 95 -1.01 13.35 -12.02
CA VAL A 95 -0.09 12.53 -12.80
C VAL A 95 -0.73 12.13 -14.13
N ARG A 96 0.11 11.94 -15.15
CA ARG A 96 -0.30 11.41 -16.46
C ARG A 96 0.27 10.02 -16.67
N VAL A 97 -0.58 9.05 -16.92
CA VAL A 97 -0.20 7.65 -17.11
C VAL A 97 -1.08 7.02 -18.18
N GLY A 98 -0.46 6.33 -19.14
CA GLY A 98 -1.20 5.57 -20.15
C GLY A 98 -2.16 6.40 -21.00
N GLY A 99 -1.83 7.68 -21.26
CA GLY A 99 -2.69 8.60 -22.00
C GLY A 99 -3.83 9.24 -21.18
N GLY A 100 -3.99 8.83 -19.92
CA GLY A 100 -4.96 9.40 -18.97
C GLY A 100 -4.32 10.35 -17.96
N SER A 101 -5.12 11.28 -17.42
CA SER A 101 -4.73 12.14 -16.30
C SER A 101 -5.44 11.69 -15.03
N TRP A 102 -4.72 11.72 -13.92
CA TRP A 102 -5.21 11.27 -12.62
C TRP A 102 -4.90 12.30 -11.55
N GLN A 103 -5.88 12.60 -10.72
CA GLN A 103 -5.65 13.26 -9.45
C GLN A 103 -5.50 12.19 -8.36
N VAL A 104 -4.34 12.15 -7.74
CA VAL A 104 -4.03 11.17 -6.69
C VAL A 104 -3.84 11.87 -5.36
N THR A 105 -4.57 11.41 -4.35
CA THR A 105 -4.42 11.89 -2.96
C THR A 105 -3.89 10.76 -2.10
N HIS A 106 -2.75 10.98 -1.43
CA HIS A 106 -2.24 10.11 -0.37
C HIS A 106 -2.50 10.72 1.00
N GLU A 107 -2.94 9.90 1.93
CA GLU A 107 -2.99 10.23 3.36
C GLU A 107 -1.95 9.38 4.08
N LEU A 108 -0.95 10.06 4.63
CA LEU A 108 0.15 9.47 5.37
C LEU A 108 0.03 9.85 6.84
N ALA A 109 0.61 9.06 7.73
CA ALA A 109 0.69 9.39 9.15
C ALA A 109 2.08 9.07 9.68
N ARG A 110 2.59 9.94 10.56
CA ARG A 110 3.84 9.76 11.27
C ARG A 110 3.61 9.95 12.76
N ARG A 111 4.23 9.10 13.56
CA ARG A 111 4.22 9.22 14.99
C ARG A 111 5.16 10.36 15.42
N THR A 112 4.67 11.29 16.26
CA THR A 112 5.45 12.46 16.71
C THR A 112 5.95 12.33 18.15
N SER A 113 5.43 11.35 18.91
CA SER A 113 5.87 11.08 20.28
C SER A 113 6.21 9.60 20.44
N ALA A 114 7.36 9.30 21.05
CA ALA A 114 7.80 7.95 21.37
C ALA A 114 6.94 7.30 22.49
N ASP A 115 6.36 8.11 23.37
CA ASP A 115 5.66 7.66 24.57
C ASP A 115 4.21 7.20 24.32
N LEU A 116 3.71 7.36 23.09
CA LEU A 116 2.39 6.84 22.78
C LEU A 116 2.42 5.30 22.73
N PRO A 117 1.48 4.62 23.40
CA PRO A 117 1.32 3.19 23.23
C PRO A 117 1.14 2.90 21.72
N ALA A 118 1.72 1.80 21.24
CA ALA A 118 1.43 1.30 19.90
C ALA A 118 -0.09 1.37 19.71
N MET A 119 -0.57 1.75 18.50
CA MET A 119 -2.02 1.86 18.26
C MET A 119 -2.74 0.58 18.72
N THR A 120 -3.04 0.55 20.00
CA THR A 120 -3.87 -0.48 20.63
C THR A 120 -5.34 -0.13 20.48
N GLY A 121 -5.64 0.85 19.63
CA GLY A 121 -7.01 1.16 19.34
C GLY A 121 -7.72 -0.14 18.99
N LYS A 122 -8.68 -0.52 19.83
CA LYS A 122 -9.77 -1.39 19.43
C LYS A 122 -10.35 -0.80 18.13
N LEU A 123 -9.76 -1.17 17.01
CA LEU A 123 -10.49 -1.21 15.75
C LEU A 123 -11.42 -2.43 15.84
N THR A 124 -12.18 -2.50 16.93
CA THR A 124 -13.43 -3.20 16.98
C THR A 124 -14.46 -2.28 16.31
N GLU A 125 -14.40 -2.17 15.02
CA GLU A 125 -15.64 -2.14 14.30
C GLU A 125 -16.25 -3.55 14.51
N PRO A 126 -17.38 -3.68 15.19
CA PRO A 126 -18.16 -4.91 15.16
C PRO A 126 -18.87 -4.93 13.81
N GLY A 127 -18.16 -5.22 12.76
CA GLY A 127 -18.66 -5.28 11.42
C GLY A 127 -18.02 -6.45 10.73
N THR A 128 -18.75 -7.54 10.64
CA THR A 128 -18.52 -8.72 9.80
C THR A 128 -17.09 -9.22 9.87
N ALA A 129 -16.87 -10.22 10.72
CA ALA A 129 -15.68 -11.07 10.66
C ALA A 129 -15.51 -11.44 9.18
N PHE A 130 -14.40 -11.01 8.57
CA PHE A 130 -14.04 -11.42 7.23
C PHE A 130 -13.96 -12.95 7.27
N ASP A 131 -14.91 -13.63 6.63
CA ASP A 131 -14.89 -15.07 6.48
C ASP A 131 -14.00 -15.40 5.27
N PRO A 132 -12.76 -15.87 5.49
CA PRO A 132 -11.86 -16.19 4.40
C PRO A 132 -12.31 -17.37 3.54
N MET A 133 -13.41 -18.01 3.89
CA MET A 133 -13.90 -19.23 3.24
C MET A 133 -14.87 -18.99 2.09
N THR A 134 -15.41 -17.78 1.93
CA THR A 134 -16.38 -17.50 0.86
C THR A 134 -15.74 -16.76 -0.32
N GLY A 135 -15.10 -17.54 -1.23
CA GLY A 135 -14.82 -17.07 -2.59
C GLY A 135 -13.62 -16.13 -2.78
N GLY A 136 -12.73 -15.99 -1.80
CA GLY A 136 -11.55 -15.13 -1.92
C GLY A 136 -10.36 -15.82 -2.61
N ALA A 137 -9.56 -15.04 -3.36
CA ALA A 137 -8.29 -15.48 -3.91
C ALA A 137 -7.20 -15.47 -2.82
N LEU A 138 -6.41 -16.55 -2.75
CA LEU A 138 -5.32 -16.69 -1.79
C LEU A 138 -3.98 -16.32 -2.44
N TYR A 139 -3.27 -15.40 -1.82
CA TYR A 139 -1.93 -14.98 -2.22
C TYR A 139 -0.90 -15.33 -1.16
N ARG A 140 0.28 -15.71 -1.61
CA ARG A 140 1.47 -15.87 -0.80
C ARG A 140 2.39 -14.69 -1.08
N LEU A 141 2.70 -13.91 -0.05
CA LEU A 141 3.59 -12.77 -0.15
C LEU A 141 4.87 -13.05 0.63
N THR A 142 6.00 -13.01 -0.04
CA THR A 142 7.32 -13.23 0.55
C THR A 142 8.03 -11.91 0.81
N TYR A 143 9.07 -11.93 1.64
CA TYR A 143 9.95 -10.77 1.80
C TYR A 143 10.61 -10.37 0.47
N GLY A 144 10.94 -11.35 -0.39
CA GLY A 144 11.46 -11.09 -1.73
C GLY A 144 10.51 -10.26 -2.59
N ASP A 145 9.20 -10.51 -2.52
CA ASP A 145 8.20 -9.71 -3.24
C ASP A 145 8.13 -8.28 -2.72
N VAL A 146 8.20 -8.09 -1.39
CA VAL A 146 8.22 -6.77 -0.76
C VAL A 146 9.48 -6.00 -1.15
N ALA A 147 10.64 -6.65 -1.14
CA ALA A 147 11.91 -6.06 -1.54
C ALA A 147 11.94 -5.70 -3.04
N ALA A 148 11.43 -6.57 -3.90
CA ALA A 148 11.32 -6.30 -5.33
C ALA A 148 10.37 -5.12 -5.62
N TRP A 149 9.27 -5.01 -4.87
CA TRP A 149 8.38 -3.85 -4.95
C TRP A 149 9.08 -2.55 -4.52
N ALA A 150 9.81 -2.59 -3.40
CA ALA A 150 10.59 -1.45 -2.92
C ALA A 150 11.59 -0.95 -3.98
N GLU A 151 12.29 -1.88 -4.62
CA GLU A 151 13.24 -1.58 -5.70
C GLU A 151 12.56 -0.97 -6.92
N ALA A 152 11.46 -1.58 -7.39
CA ALA A 152 10.74 -1.14 -8.57
C ALA A 152 10.09 0.24 -8.37
N THR A 153 9.59 0.54 -7.17
CA THR A 153 8.87 1.80 -6.87
C THR A 153 9.76 2.88 -6.28
N GLY A 154 10.94 2.52 -5.77
CA GLY A 154 11.80 3.43 -5.00
C GLY A 154 11.33 3.68 -3.57
N ASP A 155 10.27 3.01 -3.12
CA ASP A 155 9.77 3.13 -1.75
C ASP A 155 10.57 2.24 -0.79
N ARG A 156 11.67 2.77 -0.30
CA ARG A 156 12.59 2.10 0.62
C ARG A 156 12.36 2.49 2.08
N ASN A 157 11.13 2.84 2.46
CA ASN A 157 10.80 3.11 3.86
C ASN A 157 11.18 1.91 4.74
N ALA A 158 11.92 2.17 5.80
CA ALA A 158 12.50 1.14 6.68
C ALA A 158 11.47 0.16 7.25
N ILE A 159 10.18 0.56 7.38
CA ILE A 159 9.10 -0.33 7.85
C ILE A 159 8.86 -1.54 6.92
N HIS A 160 9.25 -1.42 5.66
CA HIS A 160 9.09 -2.47 4.63
C HIS A 160 10.35 -3.32 4.44
N ILE A 161 11.50 -2.85 4.92
CA ILE A 161 12.80 -3.45 4.61
C ILE A 161 13.45 -4.06 5.86
N LEU A 162 13.31 -3.39 7.00
CA LEU A 162 14.00 -3.77 8.22
C LEU A 162 13.00 -4.29 9.26
N PRO A 163 13.19 -5.52 9.79
CA PRO A 163 12.40 -6.04 10.91
C PRO A 163 12.36 -5.06 12.08
N ARG A 164 11.31 -5.10 12.89
CA ARG A 164 11.06 -4.24 14.06
C ARG A 164 10.74 -2.78 13.73
N ARG A 165 11.07 -2.25 12.56
CA ARG A 165 10.81 -0.84 12.21
C ARG A 165 9.32 -0.54 12.09
N ALA A 166 8.54 -1.48 11.56
CA ALA A 166 7.09 -1.34 11.49
C ALA A 166 6.44 -1.25 12.88
N ALA A 167 6.88 -2.09 13.84
CA ALA A 167 6.42 -2.01 15.23
C ALA A 167 6.83 -0.69 15.90
N ALA A 168 8.07 -0.22 15.68
CA ALA A 168 8.54 1.07 16.18
C ALA A 168 7.71 2.26 15.62
N ALA A 169 7.23 2.16 14.37
CA ALA A 169 6.33 3.12 13.76
C ALA A 169 4.87 3.02 14.27
N GLY A 170 4.57 2.07 15.15
CA GLY A 170 3.24 1.90 15.75
C GLY A 170 2.34 0.89 15.05
N LEU A 171 2.86 0.10 14.11
CA LEU A 171 2.12 -1.00 13.49
C LEU A 171 2.16 -2.26 14.37
N ARG A 172 1.10 -3.05 14.29
CA ARG A 172 1.05 -4.39 14.93
C ARG A 172 1.76 -5.39 14.02
N THR A 173 3.07 -5.44 14.11
CA THR A 173 3.92 -6.31 13.27
C THR A 173 4.78 -7.17 14.17
N GLY A 174 4.97 -8.44 13.82
CA GLY A 174 5.85 -9.35 14.54
C GLY A 174 7.31 -8.87 14.54
N PRO A 175 8.12 -9.29 15.53
CA PRO A 175 9.51 -8.82 15.67
C PRO A 175 10.42 -9.24 14.51
N ASP A 176 10.11 -10.34 13.84
CA ASP A 176 10.88 -10.89 12.72
C ASP A 176 10.13 -10.69 11.39
N ALA A 177 9.25 -9.69 11.31
CA ALA A 177 8.47 -9.38 10.14
C ALA A 177 8.65 -7.91 9.72
N VAL A 178 8.37 -7.66 8.44
CA VAL A 178 8.21 -6.31 7.88
C VAL A 178 6.74 -6.09 7.49
N ALA A 179 6.33 -4.86 7.35
CA ALA A 179 5.01 -4.55 6.79
C ALA A 179 5.05 -4.59 5.25
N ALA A 180 4.06 -5.19 4.61
CA ALA A 180 3.90 -5.04 3.17
C ALA A 180 3.57 -3.58 2.80
N HIS A 181 4.02 -3.12 1.63
CA HIS A 181 3.66 -1.80 1.10
C HIS A 181 2.16 -1.70 0.85
N GLY A 182 1.55 -0.58 1.25
CA GLY A 182 0.13 -0.36 0.99
C GLY A 182 -0.22 -0.43 -0.50
N LEU A 183 0.59 0.16 -1.37
CA LEU A 183 0.35 0.13 -2.81
C LEU A 183 0.58 -1.26 -3.44
N LEU A 184 1.43 -2.11 -2.87
CA LEU A 184 1.53 -3.52 -3.26
C LEU A 184 0.23 -4.26 -2.93
N LEU A 185 -0.32 -4.06 -1.74
CA LEU A 185 -1.64 -4.59 -1.38
C LEU A 185 -2.73 -4.04 -2.29
N GLY A 186 -2.68 -2.74 -2.62
CA GLY A 186 -3.57 -2.12 -3.59
C GLY A 186 -3.51 -2.78 -4.96
N ALA A 187 -2.31 -3.09 -5.45
CA ALA A 187 -2.13 -3.82 -6.72
C ALA A 187 -2.77 -5.21 -6.68
N LEU A 188 -2.60 -5.97 -5.59
CA LEU A 188 -3.24 -7.28 -5.41
C LEU A 188 -4.77 -7.15 -5.38
N SER A 189 -5.31 -6.17 -4.65
CA SER A 189 -6.75 -5.87 -4.60
C SER A 189 -7.31 -5.60 -6.00
N LEU A 190 -6.66 -4.72 -6.76
CA LEU A 190 -7.10 -4.33 -8.10
C LEU A 190 -6.90 -5.42 -9.15
N ALA A 191 -5.97 -6.36 -8.93
CA ALA A 191 -5.78 -7.52 -9.79
C ALA A 191 -6.96 -8.49 -9.72
N VAL A 192 -7.56 -8.63 -8.54
CA VAL A 192 -8.68 -9.55 -8.28
C VAL A 192 -10.01 -8.91 -8.62
N ALA A 193 -10.26 -7.71 -8.11
CA ALA A 193 -11.49 -6.96 -8.34
C ALA A 193 -11.17 -5.69 -9.13
N ALA A 194 -11.00 -5.83 -10.45
CA ALA A 194 -10.67 -4.69 -11.31
C ALA A 194 -11.81 -3.66 -11.32
N PRO A 195 -11.50 -2.35 -11.16
CA PRO A 195 -12.50 -1.30 -11.30
C PRO A 195 -12.90 -1.12 -12.77
N SER A 196 -14.07 -0.54 -13.02
CA SER A 196 -14.38 0.00 -14.35
C SER A 196 -13.43 1.15 -14.70
N SER A 197 -13.18 1.35 -16.00
CA SER A 197 -12.13 2.26 -16.50
C SER A 197 -12.27 3.74 -16.10
N GLN A 198 -13.45 4.16 -15.65
CA GLN A 198 -13.70 5.55 -15.21
C GLN A 198 -14.01 5.67 -13.72
N GLN A 199 -13.87 4.59 -12.99
CA GLN A 199 -14.22 4.59 -11.57
C GLN A 199 -13.10 5.20 -10.72
N GLN A 200 -13.51 6.00 -9.73
CA GLN A 200 -12.65 6.41 -8.65
C GLN A 200 -12.22 5.17 -7.84
N ILE A 201 -10.97 5.11 -7.44
CA ILE A 201 -10.40 4.04 -6.63
C ILE A 201 -10.02 4.62 -5.26
N ASP A 202 -10.62 4.10 -4.19
CA ASP A 202 -10.34 4.49 -2.79
C ASP A 202 -9.78 3.28 -2.02
N LEU A 203 -8.49 3.27 -1.76
CA LEU A 203 -7.78 2.22 -1.02
C LEU A 203 -7.52 2.73 0.40
N ARG A 204 -8.04 2.03 1.41
CA ARG A 204 -7.84 2.35 2.82
C ARG A 204 -7.01 1.27 3.49
N PHE A 205 -5.83 1.64 3.97
CA PHE A 205 -4.90 0.74 4.65
C PHE A 205 -5.23 0.78 6.16
N ILE A 206 -5.95 -0.24 6.62
CA ILE A 206 -6.52 -0.29 7.98
C ILE A 206 -5.52 -0.93 8.94
N GLY A 207 -4.69 -1.84 8.45
CA GLY A 207 -3.67 -2.55 9.21
C GLY A 207 -2.44 -2.86 8.37
N SER A 208 -1.42 -3.44 9.00
CA SER A 208 -0.25 -3.99 8.31
C SER A 208 -0.51 -5.43 7.89
N ALA A 209 -0.04 -5.83 6.72
CA ALA A 209 0.18 -7.23 6.39
C ALA A 209 1.61 -7.59 6.80
N ASP A 210 1.75 -8.53 7.72
CA ASP A 210 3.03 -8.93 8.29
C ASP A 210 3.68 -9.97 7.39
N VAL A 211 4.82 -9.63 6.84
CA VAL A 211 5.60 -10.51 5.97
C VAL A 211 6.85 -10.95 6.73
N PRO A 212 6.94 -12.25 7.06
CA PRO A 212 8.08 -12.76 7.82
C PRO A 212 9.36 -12.68 6.98
N VAL A 213 10.45 -12.27 7.64
CA VAL A 213 11.80 -12.27 7.06
C VAL A 213 12.45 -13.60 7.38
N ALA A 214 12.85 -14.36 6.36
CA ALA A 214 13.52 -15.63 6.55
C ALA A 214 14.86 -15.42 7.26
N ARG A 215 15.11 -16.15 8.36
CA ARG A 215 16.45 -16.29 8.92
C ARG A 215 17.26 -17.25 8.04
N CYS A 216 18.55 -17.01 7.90
CA CYS A 216 19.45 -17.86 7.12
C CYS A 216 19.23 -19.35 7.45
N GLY A 217 18.90 -20.17 6.45
CA GLY A 217 18.75 -21.63 6.58
C GLY A 217 17.33 -22.17 6.71
N GLY A 218 16.30 -21.34 6.75
CA GLY A 218 14.89 -21.78 6.81
C GLY A 218 14.20 -21.73 5.44
N GLY A 219 13.32 -22.69 5.15
CA GLY A 219 12.45 -22.67 3.98
C GLY A 219 11.70 -21.34 3.89
N GLY A 220 11.47 -20.84 2.68
CA GLY A 220 10.90 -19.52 2.42
C GLY A 220 9.61 -19.27 3.22
N LEU A 221 9.69 -18.36 4.19
CA LEU A 221 8.54 -17.89 4.94
C LEU A 221 7.71 -16.94 4.09
N TRP A 222 6.39 -17.01 4.22
CA TRP A 222 5.47 -16.19 3.45
C TRP A 222 4.25 -15.78 4.28
N ALA A 223 3.70 -14.64 3.97
CA ALA A 223 2.43 -14.17 4.49
C ALA A 223 1.28 -14.74 3.63
N ARG A 224 0.24 -15.24 4.27
CA ARG A 224 -0.99 -15.67 3.59
C ARG A 224 -2.00 -14.53 3.61
N LEU A 225 -2.36 -14.04 2.43
CA LEU A 225 -3.36 -13.00 2.24
C LEU A 225 -4.58 -13.59 1.53
N CYS A 226 -5.76 -13.22 1.97
CA CYS A 226 -7.01 -13.50 1.30
C CYS A 226 -7.55 -12.21 0.69
N VAL A 227 -7.83 -12.21 -0.61
CA VAL A 227 -8.41 -11.07 -1.33
C VAL A 227 -9.82 -11.45 -1.72
N ASP A 228 -10.79 -10.69 -1.26
CA ASP A 228 -12.20 -10.89 -1.61
C ASP A 228 -12.43 -10.58 -3.09
N ALA A 229 -13.07 -11.50 -3.82
CA ALA A 229 -13.23 -11.39 -5.26
C ALA A 229 -14.22 -10.29 -5.69
N ALA A 230 -15.18 -9.95 -4.83
CA ALA A 230 -16.19 -8.95 -5.15
C ALA A 230 -15.75 -7.54 -4.76
N SER A 231 -15.27 -7.36 -3.52
CA SER A 231 -14.89 -6.04 -2.99
C SER A 231 -13.44 -5.66 -3.26
N GLY A 232 -12.55 -6.65 -3.39
CA GLY A 232 -11.10 -6.43 -3.40
C GLY A 232 -10.51 -6.16 -2.01
N ASP A 233 -11.28 -6.31 -0.93
CA ASP A 233 -10.76 -6.20 0.43
C ASP A 233 -9.70 -7.26 0.69
N ILE A 234 -8.68 -6.94 1.47
CA ILE A 234 -7.60 -7.87 1.81
C ILE A 234 -7.54 -8.12 3.31
N ALA A 235 -7.47 -9.40 3.68
CA ALA A 235 -7.26 -9.83 5.06
C ALA A 235 -6.04 -10.74 5.21
N GLN A 236 -5.43 -10.69 6.38
CA GLN A 236 -4.43 -11.64 6.87
C GLN A 236 -5.00 -12.37 8.10
N GLY A 237 -5.35 -13.64 7.92
CA GLY A 237 -6.18 -14.36 8.88
C GLY A 237 -7.55 -13.68 9.04
N ARG A 238 -7.92 -13.33 10.28
CA ARG A 238 -9.18 -12.60 10.56
C ARG A 238 -9.01 -11.08 10.57
N ARG A 239 -7.82 -10.57 10.33
CA ARG A 239 -7.51 -9.14 10.38
C ARG A 239 -7.61 -8.53 9.00
N LEU A 240 -8.55 -7.60 8.83
CA LEU A 240 -8.63 -6.76 7.63
C LEU A 240 -7.41 -5.83 7.57
N VAL A 241 -6.69 -5.82 6.47
CA VAL A 241 -5.50 -4.99 6.26
C VAL A 241 -5.70 -3.90 5.21
N LEU A 242 -6.55 -4.17 4.20
CA LEU A 242 -6.95 -3.19 3.19
C LEU A 242 -8.46 -3.27 2.97
N ARG A 243 -9.12 -2.12 2.93
CA ARG A 243 -10.50 -1.96 2.47
C ARG A 243 -10.52 -1.11 1.21
N ARG A 244 -11.25 -1.55 0.21
CA ARG A 244 -11.54 -0.80 -1.01
C ARG A 244 -12.98 -0.26 -0.97
N ARG A 245 -13.18 0.96 -1.53
CA ARG A 245 -14.49 1.61 -1.65
C ARG A 245 -14.68 2.25 -3.03
#